data_3ffa9d44231559784304a3e42756306d
#
_entry.id   3ffa9d44231559784304a3e42756306d
#
_cell.length_a   1.000
_cell.length_b   1.000
_cell.length_c   1.000
_cell.angle_alpha   90.00
_cell.angle_beta   90.00
_cell.angle_gamma   90.00
#
_symmetry.space_group_name_H-M   'P 1'
#
loop_
_entity.id
_entity.type
_entity.pdbx_description
1 polymer ?
#
loop_
_entity_poly.entity_id
_entity_poly.type
_entity_poly.pdbx_seq_one_letter_code
_entity_poly.pdbx_strand_id
1 'polypeptide(L)'
;MFGDKYKKVTLDDGEDRALALSNPKLFLESYGWPIVIDEIQKAPKLLDEIKKIIDEQRLIWMRNGEERKLMYILTGSNRFELQEGISDSLAGRCGVIDMASFTFAEKNRYNAPLFNPEISEIRKRENDGRKYISKKEIFEEIFKGGIPDIC
;
A
#
# COMPACT_ATOMS: atom_id res chain seq x y z
N MET A 1 -6.63 1.58 -9.92
CA MET A 1 -5.39 1.94 -10.61
C MET A 1 -5.24 3.44 -10.55
N PHE A 2 -4.08 3.90 -10.11
CA PHE A 2 -3.75 5.33 -10.03
C PHE A 2 -3.43 5.83 -11.44
N GLY A 3 -4.33 6.04 -12.35
CA GLY A 3 -4.11 6.45 -13.74
C GLY A 3 -2.89 7.37 -13.97
N ASP A 4 -2.70 7.90 -15.15
CA ASP A 4 -1.55 8.74 -15.58
C ASP A 4 -1.32 10.03 -14.74
N LYS A 5 -2.08 10.21 -13.67
CA LYS A 5 -2.02 11.37 -12.78
C LYS A 5 -0.79 11.37 -11.84
N TYR A 6 -0.22 10.19 -11.56
CA TYR A 6 0.90 10.03 -10.63
C TYR A 6 2.12 9.48 -11.35
N LYS A 7 3.25 10.12 -11.20
CA LYS A 7 4.54 9.53 -11.59
C LYS A 7 4.79 8.30 -10.71
N LYS A 8 5.43 7.28 -11.26
CA LYS A 8 5.83 6.09 -10.52
C LYS A 8 7.31 5.85 -10.71
N VAL A 9 8.01 5.56 -9.61
CA VAL A 9 9.42 5.17 -9.58
C VAL A 9 9.56 3.97 -8.66
N THR A 10 10.44 3.04 -8.99
CA THR A 10 10.77 1.90 -8.15
C THR A 10 12.24 1.91 -7.76
N LEU A 11 12.51 1.71 -6.49
CA LEU A 11 13.88 1.59 -5.98
C LEU A 11 14.50 0.19 -6.23
N ASP A 12 13.81 -0.66 -7.00
CA ASP A 12 14.41 -1.82 -7.64
C ASP A 12 15.36 -1.43 -8.77
N ASP A 13 15.08 -0.31 -9.44
CA ASP A 13 15.99 0.27 -10.40
C ASP A 13 17.28 0.73 -9.71
N GLY A 14 18.42 0.34 -10.29
CA GLY A 14 19.74 0.59 -9.70
C GLY A 14 20.15 2.06 -9.74
N GLU A 15 19.78 2.80 -10.79
CA GLU A 15 20.13 4.20 -10.95
C GLU A 15 19.32 5.07 -10.00
N ASP A 16 18.02 4.85 -9.96
CA ASP A 16 17.11 5.55 -9.05
C ASP A 16 17.47 5.30 -7.60
N ARG A 17 17.77 4.05 -7.25
CA ARG A 17 18.21 3.69 -5.90
C ARG A 17 19.55 4.34 -5.54
N ALA A 18 20.52 4.34 -6.45
CA ALA A 18 21.81 4.99 -6.20
C ALA A 18 21.65 6.50 -5.96
N LEU A 19 20.81 7.18 -6.72
CA LEU A 19 20.50 8.60 -6.52
C LEU A 19 19.77 8.81 -5.18
N ALA A 20 18.76 8.00 -4.87
CA ALA A 20 18.02 8.08 -3.63
C ALA A 20 18.89 7.87 -2.37
N LEU A 21 19.88 6.99 -2.45
CA LEU A 21 20.83 6.74 -1.36
C LEU A 21 21.89 7.82 -1.21
N SER A 22 22.43 8.31 -2.33
CA SER A 22 23.54 9.30 -2.32
C SER A 22 23.03 10.74 -2.11
N ASN A 23 21.90 11.10 -2.67
CA ASN A 23 21.30 12.42 -2.57
C ASN A 23 19.76 12.36 -2.53
N PRO A 24 19.16 12.01 -1.38
CA PRO A 24 17.71 11.91 -1.22
C PRO A 24 16.94 13.16 -1.64
N LYS A 25 17.47 14.33 -1.33
CA LYS A 25 16.89 15.62 -1.69
C LYS A 25 16.81 15.80 -3.19
N LEU A 26 17.90 15.59 -3.91
CA LEU A 26 17.95 15.71 -5.36
C LEU A 26 17.02 14.70 -6.04
N PHE A 27 16.95 13.47 -5.53
CA PHE A 27 16.01 12.46 -6.00
C PHE A 27 14.55 12.98 -5.94
N LEU A 28 14.12 13.49 -4.80
CA LEU A 28 12.75 14.00 -4.62
C LEU A 28 12.49 15.26 -5.47
N GLU A 29 13.48 16.13 -5.62
CA GLU A 29 13.37 17.32 -6.49
C GLU A 29 13.26 16.96 -7.98
N SER A 30 13.97 15.91 -8.42
CA SER A 30 13.96 15.47 -9.82
C SER A 30 12.61 14.91 -10.25
N TYR A 31 11.92 14.22 -9.37
CA TYR A 31 10.61 13.64 -9.64
C TYR A 31 9.45 14.56 -9.29
N GLY A 32 9.61 15.38 -8.24
CA GLY A 32 8.54 16.22 -7.69
C GLY A 32 7.42 15.39 -7.06
N TRP A 33 6.30 16.03 -6.79
CA TRP A 33 5.09 15.36 -6.27
C TRP A 33 3.85 15.85 -7.06
N PRO A 34 2.75 15.03 -7.16
CA PRO A 34 2.53 13.74 -6.50
C PRO A 34 3.29 12.58 -7.18
N ILE A 35 3.84 11.65 -6.37
CA ILE A 35 4.62 10.51 -6.84
C ILE A 35 4.34 9.24 -6.03
N VAL A 36 4.41 8.08 -6.70
CA VAL A 36 4.45 6.75 -6.10
C VAL A 36 5.90 6.28 -6.06
N ILE A 37 6.42 5.98 -4.87
CA ILE A 37 7.76 5.43 -4.67
C ILE A 37 7.60 3.99 -4.16
N ASP A 38 8.04 3.06 -4.99
CA ASP A 38 7.95 1.63 -4.72
C ASP A 38 9.25 1.13 -4.08
N GLU A 39 9.14 0.16 -3.16
CA GLU A 39 10.24 -0.43 -2.40
C GLU A 39 11.03 0.60 -1.56
N ILE A 40 10.31 1.53 -0.89
CA ILE A 40 10.90 2.65 -0.14
C ILE A 40 11.92 2.22 0.93
N GLN A 41 11.79 1.00 1.49
CA GLN A 41 12.73 0.47 2.48
C GLN A 41 14.17 0.34 1.95
N LYS A 42 14.36 0.34 0.63
CA LYS A 42 15.70 0.32 0.00
C LYS A 42 16.47 1.64 0.12
N ALA A 43 15.78 2.73 0.46
CA ALA A 43 16.39 4.04 0.71
C ALA A 43 15.72 4.76 1.89
N PRO A 44 15.86 4.29 3.13
CA PRO A 44 15.11 4.77 4.29
C PRO A 44 15.35 6.26 4.59
N LYS A 45 16.51 6.82 4.23
CA LYS A 45 16.80 8.24 4.39
C LYS A 45 15.85 9.16 3.58
N LEU A 46 15.16 8.64 2.56
CA LEU A 46 14.13 9.38 1.87
C LEU A 46 12.99 9.80 2.81
N LEU A 47 12.67 9.00 3.83
CA LEU A 47 11.59 9.29 4.78
C LEU A 47 11.85 10.61 5.54
N ASP A 48 13.10 10.89 5.88
CA ASP A 48 13.46 12.13 6.58
C ASP A 48 13.32 13.36 5.66
N GLU A 49 13.70 13.25 4.39
CA GLU A 49 13.54 14.34 3.43
C GLU A 49 12.05 14.53 3.07
N ILE A 50 11.29 13.46 2.88
CA ILE A 50 9.83 13.50 2.67
C ILE A 50 9.16 14.22 3.83
N LYS A 51 9.54 13.91 5.08
CA LYS A 51 9.05 14.61 6.28
C LYS A 51 9.23 16.12 6.19
N LYS A 52 10.44 16.57 5.86
CA LYS A 52 10.76 18.01 5.74
C LYS A 52 9.87 18.67 4.69
N ILE A 53 9.78 18.07 3.51
CA ILE A 53 8.98 18.60 2.40
C ILE A 53 7.48 18.67 2.79
N ILE A 54 6.96 17.64 3.45
CA ILE A 54 5.57 17.62 3.93
C ILE A 54 5.33 18.74 4.95
N ASP A 55 6.23 18.93 5.90
CA ASP A 55 6.09 19.95 6.94
C ASP A 55 6.13 21.37 6.34
N GLU A 56 7.06 21.64 5.45
CA GLU A 56 7.14 22.91 4.72
C GLU A 56 5.87 23.18 3.91
N GLN A 57 5.41 22.18 3.16
CA GLN A 57 4.22 22.34 2.33
C GLN A 57 2.94 22.50 3.16
N ARG A 58 2.83 21.82 4.30
CA ARG A 58 1.71 22.02 5.23
C ARG A 58 1.63 23.44 5.76
N LEU A 59 2.76 24.08 6.07
CA LEU A 59 2.81 25.48 6.50
C LEU A 59 2.34 26.42 5.38
N ILE A 60 2.72 26.15 4.14
CA ILE A 60 2.28 26.94 2.97
C ILE A 60 0.76 26.83 2.81
N TRP A 61 0.22 25.61 2.78
CA TRP A 61 -1.23 25.40 2.65
C TRP A 61 -2.01 26.06 3.78
N MET A 62 -1.50 25.95 5.01
CA MET A 62 -2.16 26.58 6.17
C MET A 62 -2.18 28.11 6.04
N ARG A 63 -1.08 28.73 5.59
CA ARG A 63 -1.02 30.20 5.38
C ARG A 63 -1.94 30.66 4.26
N ASN A 64 -2.07 29.87 3.22
CA ASN A 64 -2.87 30.20 2.04
C ASN A 64 -4.35 29.82 2.20
N GLY A 65 -4.74 29.11 3.24
CA GLY A 65 -6.10 28.55 3.40
C GLY A 65 -6.40 27.43 2.39
N GLU A 66 -5.36 26.73 1.90
CA GLU A 66 -5.51 25.65 0.94
C GLU A 66 -5.73 24.30 1.62
N GLU A 67 -6.48 23.42 0.95
CA GLU A 67 -6.65 22.04 1.39
C GLU A 67 -5.36 21.23 1.21
N ARG A 68 -5.16 20.26 2.11
CA ARG A 68 -4.03 19.32 2.02
C ARG A 68 -4.21 18.40 0.82
N LYS A 69 -3.12 18.21 0.07
CA LYS A 69 -3.08 17.35 -1.12
C LYS A 69 -2.23 16.12 -0.85
N LEU A 70 -2.55 15.02 -1.53
CA LEU A 70 -1.71 13.83 -1.52
C LEU A 70 -0.40 14.12 -2.25
N MET A 71 0.73 13.94 -1.56
CA MET A 71 2.06 14.20 -2.10
C MET A 71 2.80 12.93 -2.46
N TYR A 72 2.80 11.95 -1.57
CA TYR A 72 3.56 10.72 -1.69
C TYR A 72 2.69 9.51 -1.43
N ILE A 73 2.86 8.46 -2.25
CA ILE A 73 2.40 7.10 -1.99
C ILE A 73 3.65 6.25 -1.90
N LEU A 74 3.87 5.64 -0.76
CA LEU A 74 5.03 4.82 -0.49
C LEU A 74 4.57 3.37 -0.40
N THR A 75 5.25 2.47 -1.10
CA THR A 75 5.00 1.04 -1.01
C THR A 75 6.27 0.30 -0.58
N GLY A 76 6.10 -0.86 0.02
CA GLY A 76 7.21 -1.72 0.39
C GLY A 76 6.73 -3.08 0.86
N SER A 77 7.52 -4.10 0.57
CA SER A 77 7.22 -5.49 0.90
C SER A 77 7.61 -5.86 2.32
N ASN A 78 8.59 -5.17 2.93
CA ASN A 78 9.02 -5.43 4.29
C ASN A 78 8.25 -4.58 5.30
N ARG A 79 7.19 -5.19 5.87
CA ARG A 79 6.28 -4.52 6.82
C ARG A 79 7.00 -3.98 8.06
N PHE A 80 7.94 -4.73 8.63
CA PHE A 80 8.58 -4.35 9.90
C PHE A 80 9.52 -3.16 9.73
N GLU A 81 10.43 -3.20 8.77
CA GLU A 81 11.34 -2.10 8.48
C GLU A 81 10.59 -0.82 8.07
N LEU A 82 9.52 -1.00 7.28
CA LEU A 82 8.69 0.12 6.86
C LEU A 82 7.94 0.75 8.04
N GLN A 83 7.40 -0.06 8.95
CA GLN A 83 6.69 0.43 10.14
C GLN A 83 7.60 1.19 11.10
N GLU A 84 8.82 0.69 11.36
CA GLU A 84 9.80 1.40 12.19
C GLU A 84 10.17 2.75 11.56
N GLY A 85 10.57 2.77 10.30
CA GLY A 85 10.94 4.01 9.61
C GLY A 85 9.80 5.04 9.53
N ILE A 86 8.57 4.59 9.28
CA ILE A 86 7.38 5.44 9.24
C ILE A 86 7.04 5.97 10.64
N SER A 87 7.10 5.12 11.67
CA SER A 87 6.80 5.53 13.04
C SER A 87 7.75 6.61 13.53
N ASP A 88 9.01 6.52 13.16
CA ASP A 88 10.02 7.48 13.59
C ASP A 88 9.97 8.78 12.78
N SER A 89 9.86 8.67 11.46
CA SER A 89 9.99 9.85 10.58
C SER A 89 8.64 10.47 10.20
N LEU A 90 7.58 9.68 9.95
CA LEU A 90 6.32 10.15 9.38
C LEU A 90 5.11 10.11 10.32
N ALA A 91 5.32 9.96 11.63
CA ALA A 91 4.23 9.97 12.61
C ALA A 91 3.35 11.22 12.47
N GLY A 92 2.02 11.03 12.38
CA GLY A 92 1.04 12.09 12.18
C GLY A 92 1.05 12.78 10.81
N ARG A 93 1.84 12.26 9.85
CA ARG A 93 1.95 12.79 8.49
C ARG A 93 1.43 11.86 7.42
N CYS A 94 1.31 10.58 7.70
CA CYS A 94 0.82 9.56 6.77
C CYS A 94 -0.31 8.72 7.37
N GLY A 95 -1.11 8.11 6.51
CA GLY A 95 -1.97 6.97 6.83
C GLY A 95 -1.27 5.68 6.37
N VAL A 96 -1.36 4.63 7.15
CA VAL A 96 -0.82 3.31 6.81
C VAL A 96 -1.96 2.40 6.37
N ILE A 97 -1.78 1.72 5.25
CA ILE A 97 -2.72 0.74 4.72
C ILE A 97 -1.98 -0.59 4.59
N ASP A 98 -2.39 -1.58 5.36
CA ASP A 98 -1.91 -2.94 5.23
C ASP A 98 -2.69 -3.65 4.12
N MET A 99 -1.99 -4.19 3.14
CA MET A 99 -2.57 -4.99 2.07
C MET A 99 -2.26 -6.46 2.29
N ALA A 100 -3.29 -7.27 2.37
CA ALA A 100 -3.17 -8.73 2.37
C ALA A 100 -3.26 -9.29 0.96
N SER A 101 -2.92 -10.57 0.80
CA SER A 101 -3.20 -11.31 -0.43
C SER A 101 -4.71 -11.42 -0.68
N PHE A 102 -5.11 -11.69 -1.92
CA PHE A 102 -6.50 -11.85 -2.27
C PHE A 102 -7.20 -12.95 -1.46
N THR A 103 -8.35 -12.61 -0.94
CA THR A 103 -9.28 -13.59 -0.37
C THR A 103 -9.87 -14.46 -1.49
N PHE A 104 -10.40 -15.63 -1.13
CA PHE A 104 -11.10 -16.50 -2.08
C PHE A 104 -12.28 -15.78 -2.77
N ALA A 105 -12.96 -14.90 -2.07
CA ALA A 105 -14.06 -14.12 -2.60
C ALA A 105 -13.58 -13.10 -3.66
N GLU A 106 -12.50 -12.39 -3.39
CA GLU A 106 -11.91 -11.43 -4.32
C GLU A 106 -11.37 -12.12 -5.58
N LYS A 107 -10.68 -13.26 -5.45
CA LYS A 107 -10.23 -14.08 -6.58
C LYS A 107 -11.39 -14.48 -7.49
N ASN A 108 -12.50 -14.88 -6.92
CA ASN A 108 -13.69 -15.33 -7.66
C ASN A 108 -14.67 -14.18 -7.97
N ARG A 109 -14.31 -12.93 -7.68
CA ARG A 109 -15.08 -11.72 -7.96
C ARG A 109 -16.51 -11.74 -7.42
N TYR A 110 -16.71 -12.33 -6.25
CA TYR A 110 -18.01 -12.26 -5.59
C TYR A 110 -17.93 -11.48 -4.27
N ASN A 111 -19.03 -10.81 -3.95
CA ASN A 111 -19.13 -10.05 -2.72
C ASN A 111 -19.35 -10.99 -1.54
N ALA A 112 -18.37 -11.10 -0.66
CA ALA A 112 -18.49 -11.82 0.59
C ALA A 112 -18.88 -10.84 1.70
N PRO A 113 -20.01 -11.03 2.37
CA PRO A 113 -20.34 -10.22 3.53
C PRO A 113 -19.33 -10.47 4.65
N LEU A 114 -19.11 -9.46 5.50
CA LEU A 114 -18.28 -9.61 6.69
C LEU A 114 -18.72 -10.81 7.51
N PHE A 115 -17.76 -11.49 8.11
CA PHE A 115 -18.06 -12.64 8.98
C PHE A 115 -18.86 -12.14 10.19
N ASN A 116 -20.06 -12.73 10.38
CA ASN A 116 -20.89 -12.52 11.54
C ASN A 116 -20.98 -13.85 12.31
N PRO A 117 -20.54 -13.92 13.58
CA PRO A 117 -20.53 -15.14 14.39
C PRO A 117 -21.92 -15.55 14.91
N GLU A 118 -22.97 -14.77 14.67
CA GLU A 118 -24.32 -15.14 15.09
C GLU A 118 -24.79 -16.42 14.41
N ILE A 119 -25.31 -17.37 15.19
CA ILE A 119 -25.77 -18.68 14.71
C ILE A 119 -26.84 -18.54 13.63
N SER A 120 -27.74 -17.57 13.76
CA SER A 120 -28.77 -17.27 12.78
C SER A 120 -28.20 -16.90 11.41
N GLU A 121 -27.15 -16.11 11.38
CA GLU A 121 -26.48 -15.68 10.14
C GLU A 121 -25.63 -16.82 9.53
N ILE A 122 -25.01 -17.64 10.36
CA ILE A 122 -24.30 -18.84 9.88
C ILE A 122 -25.27 -19.80 9.20
N ARG A 123 -26.44 -20.09 9.82
CA ARG A 123 -27.47 -20.95 9.23
C ARG A 123 -28.07 -20.41 7.95
N LYS A 124 -28.27 -19.09 7.85
CA LYS A 124 -28.70 -18.46 6.58
C LYS A 124 -27.69 -18.71 5.46
N ARG A 125 -26.40 -18.60 5.77
CA ARG A 125 -25.32 -18.84 4.80
C ARG A 125 -25.21 -20.29 4.36
N GLU A 126 -25.47 -21.24 5.24
CA GLU A 126 -25.54 -22.67 4.89
C GLU A 126 -26.65 -22.96 3.88
N ASN A 127 -27.78 -22.25 3.98
CA ASN A 127 -28.94 -22.44 3.13
C ASN A 127 -28.92 -21.60 1.83
N ASP A 128 -27.89 -20.76 1.63
CA ASP A 128 -27.84 -19.77 0.52
C ASP A 128 -27.45 -20.39 -0.84
N GLY A 129 -27.53 -21.71 -0.98
CA GLY A 129 -27.36 -22.43 -2.26
C GLY A 129 -25.96 -22.29 -2.88
N ARG A 130 -24.96 -21.88 -2.10
CA ARG A 130 -23.59 -21.69 -2.59
C ARG A 130 -22.99 -23.02 -3.02
N LYS A 131 -22.29 -23.00 -4.13
CA LYS A 131 -21.56 -24.16 -4.63
C LYS A 131 -20.58 -24.65 -3.57
N TYR A 132 -20.75 -25.87 -3.11
CA TYR A 132 -19.78 -26.51 -2.23
C TYR A 132 -18.48 -26.74 -3.00
N ILE A 133 -17.39 -26.30 -2.40
CA ILE A 133 -16.04 -26.53 -2.93
C ILE A 133 -15.57 -27.88 -2.39
N SER A 134 -15.06 -28.74 -3.26
CA SER A 134 -14.51 -30.03 -2.85
C SER A 134 -13.22 -29.84 -2.04
N LYS A 135 -12.88 -30.83 -1.21
CA LYS A 135 -11.59 -30.80 -0.48
C LYS A 135 -10.40 -30.61 -1.41
N LYS A 136 -10.43 -31.25 -2.59
CA LYS A 136 -9.37 -31.13 -3.59
C LYS A 136 -9.23 -29.69 -4.08
N GLU A 137 -10.33 -29.04 -4.45
CA GLU A 137 -10.33 -27.63 -4.88
C GLU A 137 -9.82 -26.70 -3.77
N ILE A 138 -10.17 -26.94 -2.50
CA ILE A 138 -9.64 -26.17 -1.37
C ILE A 138 -8.12 -26.30 -1.28
N PHE A 139 -7.56 -27.51 -1.39
CA PHE A 139 -6.12 -27.71 -1.35
C PHE A 139 -5.41 -27.08 -2.55
N GLU A 140 -6.01 -27.16 -3.74
CA GLU A 140 -5.48 -26.49 -4.93
C GLU A 140 -5.44 -24.97 -4.76
N GLU A 141 -6.49 -24.37 -4.18
CA GLU A 141 -6.52 -22.94 -3.90
C GLU A 141 -5.51 -22.50 -2.82
N ILE A 142 -5.34 -23.30 -1.78
CA ILE A 142 -4.30 -23.06 -0.76
C ILE A 142 -2.90 -23.11 -1.40
N PHE A 143 -2.66 -24.08 -2.28
CA PHE A 143 -1.38 -24.22 -2.97
C PHE A 143 -1.08 -23.07 -3.91
N LYS A 144 -2.07 -22.59 -4.67
CA LYS A 144 -1.95 -21.41 -5.54
C LYS A 144 -1.69 -20.13 -4.75
N GLY A 145 -2.19 -20.04 -3.51
CA GLY A 145 -2.11 -18.80 -2.72
C GLY A 145 -3.02 -17.70 -3.22
N GLY A 146 -2.79 -16.49 -2.74
CA GLY A 146 -3.59 -15.30 -3.04
C GLY A 146 -2.81 -14.15 -3.65
N ILE A 147 -1.60 -14.40 -4.19
CA ILE A 147 -0.79 -13.37 -4.84
C ILE A 147 -1.34 -13.12 -6.25
N PRO A 148 -1.58 -11.85 -6.64
CA PRO A 148 -2.21 -11.52 -7.93
C PRO A 148 -1.54 -12.14 -9.17
N ASP A 149 -0.21 -12.25 -9.17
CA ASP A 149 0.55 -12.76 -10.31
C ASP A 149 0.48 -14.29 -10.48
N ILE A 150 -0.10 -14.99 -9.49
CA ILE A 150 -0.22 -16.45 -9.46
C ILE A 150 -1.68 -16.89 -9.62
N CYS A 151 -2.62 -15.97 -9.53
CA CYS A 151 -4.07 -16.25 -9.53
C CYS A 151 -4.73 -16.17 -10.90
#